data_06849eceb118f01585fd9d2ca5284133
#
_entry.id   06849eceb118f01585fd9d2ca5284133
#
_cell.length_a   1.000
_cell.length_b   1.000
_cell.length_c   1.000
_cell.angle_alpha   90.00
_cell.angle_beta   90.00
_cell.angle_gamma   90.00
#
_symmetry.space_group_name_H-M   'P 1'
#
loop_
_entity.id
_entity.type
_entity.pdbx_description
1 polymer ?
#
loop_
_entity_poly.entity_id
_entity_poly.type
_entity_poly.pdbx_seq_one_letter_code
_entity_poly.pdbx_strand_id
1 'polypeptide(L)'
;MKFEKVLISICLIFYIIIASMLGIYSYKLLLVILGISTLIFFITKLNFEPFLSILLVAIVLGLFLGLSPNVLIDSIEKGTGSLLGHLSLILGLGAMFGRVLEELGAVEITAKKMISIFGVKRIQLGLLIAGMCISFSLFFDVAFILVIPIILSVAKELKLEKIYVALPASIGILTIHALFPPHPSPSIITKTFNLNMAEVFFYGLIVAIPTALIGGLLLTNSRIIKTNANNSDLQNKASIFEINNKSMSSTFAIVLMLLPVLLITIPTIILGVTNLPELIKSTLIIISNPVTALLISLLIAIVKLMISKKLRITSIVPLLSESIKTIAVVLLINGAAGGLKQVLVDSKVTDEIVRLTNGLHLSPIIISFFVAAILRISLGSATIAAITTLAIVEPLVPNITYSAVFIMLSIASGTMFCSPVNDPGFWLFKQYLNLDFKTTFKTWTLGTTLSSLIAFIIILIITSLT
;
A
#
# COMPACT_ATOMS: atom_id res chain seq x y z
N MET A 1 3.30 -27.41 -5.02
CA MET A 1 3.00 -28.62 -4.19
C MET A 1 3.83 -28.74 -2.93
N LYS A 2 5.17 -28.60 -2.94
CA LYS A 2 5.97 -28.69 -1.69
C LYS A 2 5.81 -27.46 -0.77
N PHE A 3 5.80 -26.23 -1.31
CA PHE A 3 5.76 -24.99 -0.51
C PHE A 3 4.43 -24.80 0.25
N GLU A 4 3.32 -25.18 -0.33
CA GLU A 4 1.99 -25.04 0.30
C GLU A 4 1.71 -26.06 1.37
N LYS A 5 2.12 -27.32 1.10
CA LYS A 5 2.08 -28.33 2.17
C LYS A 5 2.92 -27.89 3.36
N VAL A 6 4.05 -27.24 3.09
CA VAL A 6 4.91 -26.65 4.12
C VAL A 6 4.20 -25.49 4.83
N LEU A 7 3.57 -24.57 4.09
CA LEU A 7 2.89 -23.42 4.69
C LEU A 7 1.67 -23.85 5.53
N ILE A 8 0.80 -24.72 4.98
CA ILE A 8 -0.34 -25.27 5.72
C ILE A 8 0.15 -26.05 6.95
N SER A 9 1.21 -26.86 6.80
CA SER A 9 1.79 -27.59 7.90
C SER A 9 2.38 -26.65 8.96
N ILE A 10 3.06 -25.58 8.57
CA ILE A 10 3.59 -24.56 9.50
C ILE A 10 2.44 -23.88 10.25
N CYS A 11 1.38 -23.43 9.56
CA CYS A 11 0.22 -22.82 10.20
C CYS A 11 -0.48 -23.80 11.17
N LEU A 12 -0.63 -25.06 10.76
CA LEU A 12 -1.24 -26.09 11.60
C LEU A 12 -0.37 -26.47 12.82
N ILE A 13 0.93 -26.63 12.61
CA ILE A 13 1.91 -26.90 13.67
C ILE A 13 1.96 -25.71 14.64
N PHE A 14 2.00 -24.49 14.13
CA PHE A 14 2.00 -23.27 14.94
C PHE A 14 0.72 -23.16 15.77
N TYR A 15 -0.45 -23.46 15.19
CA TYR A 15 -1.71 -23.53 15.91
C TYR A 15 -1.70 -24.62 16.99
N ILE A 16 -1.25 -25.84 16.66
CA ILE A 16 -1.19 -26.95 17.61
C ILE A 16 -0.24 -26.64 18.77
N ILE A 17 0.92 -26.07 18.49
CA ILE A 17 1.89 -25.67 19.53
C ILE A 17 1.29 -24.60 20.43
N ILE A 18 0.70 -23.56 19.89
CA ILE A 18 0.09 -22.48 20.65
C ILE A 18 -1.12 -22.97 21.44
N ALA A 19 -2.01 -23.74 20.82
CA ALA A 19 -3.17 -24.32 21.47
C ALA A 19 -2.76 -25.28 22.62
N SER A 20 -1.71 -26.06 22.40
CA SER A 20 -1.15 -26.96 23.43
C SER A 20 -0.48 -26.20 24.58
N MET A 21 0.28 -25.15 24.29
CA MET A 21 0.94 -24.32 25.32
C MET A 21 -0.06 -23.55 26.17
N LEU A 22 -1.20 -23.14 25.61
CA LEU A 22 -2.20 -22.33 26.31
C LEU A 22 -3.38 -23.12 26.82
N GLY A 23 -3.48 -24.43 26.50
CA GLY A 23 -4.66 -25.24 26.83
C GLY A 23 -5.94 -24.78 26.13
N ILE A 24 -5.84 -23.99 25.09
CA ILE A 24 -6.96 -23.37 24.36
C ILE A 24 -7.13 -24.09 23.02
N TYR A 25 -8.05 -25.06 23.00
CA TYR A 25 -8.46 -25.73 21.75
C TYR A 25 -9.75 -25.09 21.24
N SER A 26 -9.64 -24.09 20.37
CA SER A 26 -10.80 -23.49 19.72
C SER A 26 -11.00 -24.07 18.33
N TYR A 27 -12.11 -24.79 18.13
CA TYR A 27 -12.48 -25.29 16.80
C TYR A 27 -12.72 -24.15 15.81
N LYS A 28 -13.16 -22.96 16.27
CA LYS A 28 -13.39 -21.80 15.43
C LYS A 28 -12.07 -21.27 14.82
N LEU A 29 -11.00 -21.21 15.60
CA LEU A 29 -9.68 -20.81 15.11
C LEU A 29 -9.13 -21.80 14.09
N LEU A 30 -9.33 -23.11 14.32
CA LEU A 30 -8.96 -24.13 13.34
C LEU A 30 -9.72 -23.95 12.03
N LEU A 31 -11.03 -23.68 12.08
CA LEU A 31 -11.83 -23.39 10.89
C LEU A 31 -11.35 -22.16 10.14
N VAL A 32 -10.97 -21.09 10.84
CA VAL A 32 -10.41 -19.90 10.22
C VAL A 32 -9.08 -20.20 9.50
N ILE A 33 -8.18 -20.94 10.14
CA ILE A 33 -6.90 -21.37 9.51
C ILE A 33 -7.16 -22.21 8.27
N LEU A 34 -8.11 -23.15 8.33
CA LEU A 34 -8.51 -23.95 7.17
C LEU A 34 -9.15 -23.09 6.07
N GLY A 35 -10.03 -22.14 6.44
CA GLY A 35 -10.63 -21.19 5.50
C GLY A 35 -9.59 -20.34 4.77
N ILE A 36 -8.64 -19.74 5.52
CA ILE A 36 -7.53 -18.97 4.94
C ILE A 36 -6.66 -19.87 4.05
N SER A 37 -6.35 -21.09 4.50
CA SER A 37 -5.56 -22.05 3.71
C SER A 37 -6.27 -22.42 2.41
N THR A 38 -7.60 -22.59 2.46
CA THR A 38 -8.44 -22.85 1.27
C THR A 38 -8.45 -21.65 0.34
N LEU A 39 -8.56 -20.44 0.87
CA LEU A 39 -8.47 -19.20 0.09
C LEU A 39 -7.13 -19.10 -0.67
N ILE A 40 -6.03 -19.35 0.03
CA ILE A 40 -4.68 -19.39 -0.55
C ILE A 40 -4.61 -20.44 -1.66
N PHE A 41 -5.12 -21.64 -1.41
CA PHE A 41 -5.14 -22.74 -2.39
C PHE A 41 -5.94 -22.37 -3.64
N PHE A 42 -7.11 -21.77 -3.50
CA PHE A 42 -7.94 -21.35 -4.63
C PHE A 42 -7.22 -20.32 -5.51
N ILE A 43 -6.64 -19.27 -4.88
CA ILE A 43 -5.97 -18.20 -5.63
C ILE A 43 -4.66 -18.68 -6.27
N THR A 44 -3.83 -19.44 -5.52
CA THR A 44 -2.46 -19.75 -5.96
C THR A 44 -2.33 -21.02 -6.78
N LYS A 45 -3.21 -22.02 -6.55
CA LYS A 45 -3.14 -23.32 -7.25
C LYS A 45 -4.18 -23.50 -8.33
N LEU A 46 -5.41 -23.14 -7.99
CA LEU A 46 -6.48 -23.26 -8.98
C LEU A 46 -6.50 -22.04 -9.91
N ASN A 47 -5.68 -21.00 -9.64
CA ASN A 47 -5.73 -19.71 -10.33
C ASN A 47 -7.16 -19.16 -10.38
N PHE A 48 -7.92 -19.44 -9.32
CA PHE A 48 -9.30 -19.02 -9.23
C PHE A 48 -9.35 -17.52 -8.93
N GLU A 49 -10.35 -16.84 -9.48
CA GLU A 49 -10.48 -15.40 -9.37
C GLU A 49 -10.61 -14.99 -7.89
N PRO A 50 -9.83 -13.98 -7.40
CA PRO A 50 -9.78 -13.63 -5.97
C PRO A 50 -11.13 -13.23 -5.37
N PHE A 51 -11.96 -12.45 -6.09
CA PHE A 51 -13.29 -12.06 -5.62
C PHE A 51 -14.18 -13.28 -5.32
N LEU A 52 -14.23 -14.23 -6.28
CA LEU A 52 -15.00 -15.46 -6.10
C LEU A 52 -14.43 -16.35 -5.00
N SER A 53 -13.09 -16.43 -4.90
CA SER A 53 -12.41 -17.21 -3.86
C SER A 53 -12.76 -16.72 -2.45
N ILE A 54 -12.72 -15.39 -2.24
CA ILE A 54 -13.03 -14.78 -0.94
C ILE A 54 -14.50 -15.00 -0.60
N LEU A 55 -15.39 -14.80 -1.55
CA LEU A 55 -16.84 -14.95 -1.34
C LEU A 55 -17.22 -16.39 -1.01
N LEU A 56 -16.69 -17.37 -1.76
CA LEU A 56 -16.90 -18.78 -1.49
C LEU A 56 -16.40 -19.19 -0.09
N VAL A 57 -15.19 -18.74 0.26
CA VAL A 57 -14.62 -19.01 1.59
C VAL A 57 -15.45 -18.34 2.68
N ALA A 58 -15.94 -17.11 2.48
CA ALA A 58 -16.79 -16.42 3.43
C ALA A 58 -18.10 -17.19 3.68
N ILE A 59 -18.75 -17.69 2.62
CA ILE A 59 -19.98 -18.48 2.73
C ILE A 59 -19.72 -19.79 3.45
N VAL A 60 -18.77 -20.58 2.98
CA VAL A 60 -18.49 -21.90 3.55
C VAL A 60 -18.03 -21.79 5.00
N LEU A 61 -17.10 -20.87 5.28
CA LEU A 61 -16.59 -20.63 6.62
C LEU A 61 -17.68 -20.16 7.59
N GLY A 62 -18.55 -19.22 7.15
CA GLY A 62 -19.65 -18.72 7.96
C GLY A 62 -20.65 -19.82 8.38
N LEU A 63 -20.98 -20.72 7.46
CA LEU A 63 -21.83 -21.89 7.77
C LEU A 63 -21.16 -22.82 8.79
N PHE A 64 -19.87 -23.17 8.61
CA PHE A 64 -19.14 -24.01 9.55
C PHE A 64 -18.92 -23.35 10.93
N LEU A 65 -18.87 -22.00 10.96
CA LEU A 65 -18.82 -21.24 12.20
C LEU A 65 -20.19 -21.12 12.91
N GLY A 66 -21.25 -21.65 12.30
CA GLY A 66 -22.59 -21.77 12.93
C GLY A 66 -23.49 -20.56 12.66
N LEU A 67 -23.21 -19.71 11.69
CA LEU A 67 -24.15 -18.67 11.28
C LEU A 67 -25.36 -19.27 10.55
N SER A 68 -26.56 -18.79 10.89
CA SER A 68 -27.74 -19.12 10.08
C SER A 68 -27.66 -18.51 8.69
N PRO A 69 -28.28 -19.12 7.67
CA PRO A 69 -28.19 -18.61 6.29
C PRO A 69 -28.56 -17.13 6.14
N ASN A 70 -29.60 -16.67 6.82
CA ASN A 70 -30.03 -15.26 6.77
C ASN A 70 -28.96 -14.34 7.38
N VAL A 71 -28.46 -14.65 8.57
CA VAL A 71 -27.40 -13.86 9.23
C VAL A 71 -26.13 -13.85 8.39
N LEU A 72 -25.79 -14.98 7.74
CA LEU A 72 -24.62 -15.08 6.87
C LEU A 72 -24.71 -14.13 5.67
N ILE A 73 -25.86 -14.12 4.98
CA ILE A 73 -26.08 -13.24 3.83
C ILE A 73 -26.05 -11.77 4.28
N ASP A 74 -26.77 -11.44 5.36
CA ASP A 74 -26.77 -10.09 5.93
C ASP A 74 -25.34 -9.62 6.31
N SER A 75 -24.53 -10.50 6.88
CA SER A 75 -23.14 -10.22 7.24
C SER A 75 -22.31 -9.90 6.00
N ILE A 76 -22.44 -10.72 4.94
CA ILE A 76 -21.71 -10.50 3.69
C ILE A 76 -22.13 -9.17 3.04
N GLU A 77 -23.42 -8.89 2.94
CA GLU A 77 -23.94 -7.65 2.35
C GLU A 77 -23.51 -6.42 3.16
N LYS A 78 -23.67 -6.46 4.48
CA LYS A 78 -23.27 -5.37 5.38
C LYS A 78 -21.78 -5.09 5.33
N GLY A 79 -20.94 -6.13 5.38
CA GLY A 79 -19.49 -6.00 5.32
C GLY A 79 -19.02 -5.46 3.97
N THR A 80 -19.58 -5.99 2.87
CA THR A 80 -19.31 -5.53 1.50
C THR A 80 -19.72 -4.08 1.33
N GLY A 81 -20.95 -3.72 1.73
CA GLY A 81 -21.49 -2.36 1.58
C GLY A 81 -20.71 -1.33 2.40
N SER A 82 -20.37 -1.65 3.64
CA SER A 82 -19.57 -0.77 4.51
C SER A 82 -18.19 -0.45 3.90
N LEU A 83 -17.50 -1.47 3.38
CA LEU A 83 -16.18 -1.29 2.81
C LEU A 83 -16.22 -0.56 1.46
N LEU A 84 -17.11 -0.97 0.56
CA LEU A 84 -17.28 -0.33 -0.74
C LEU A 84 -17.74 1.13 -0.63
N GLY A 85 -18.65 1.44 0.30
CA GLY A 85 -19.14 2.80 0.50
C GLY A 85 -18.04 3.83 0.78
N HIS A 86 -16.98 3.40 1.47
CA HIS A 86 -15.82 4.26 1.73
C HIS A 86 -14.78 4.23 0.61
N LEU A 87 -14.43 3.03 0.15
CA LEU A 87 -13.32 2.86 -0.79
C LEU A 87 -13.64 3.31 -2.20
N SER A 88 -14.89 3.13 -2.67
CA SER A 88 -15.25 3.48 -4.05
C SER A 88 -15.01 4.95 -4.36
N LEU A 89 -15.28 5.84 -3.39
CA LEU A 89 -15.03 7.27 -3.55
C LEU A 89 -13.52 7.58 -3.63
N ILE A 90 -12.73 7.03 -2.71
CA ILE A 90 -11.28 7.28 -2.67
C ILE A 90 -10.59 6.69 -3.89
N LEU A 91 -10.88 5.43 -4.22
CA LEU A 91 -10.25 4.75 -5.35
C LEU A 91 -10.69 5.34 -6.69
N GLY A 92 -11.98 5.69 -6.83
CA GLY A 92 -12.50 6.33 -8.02
C GLY A 92 -11.86 7.68 -8.29
N LEU A 93 -11.87 8.56 -7.29
CA LEU A 93 -11.25 9.88 -7.41
C LEU A 93 -9.73 9.78 -7.59
N GLY A 94 -9.06 8.87 -6.87
CA GLY A 94 -7.63 8.64 -7.00
C GLY A 94 -7.21 8.15 -8.39
N ALA A 95 -7.96 7.22 -8.99
CA ALA A 95 -7.72 6.73 -10.34
C ALA A 95 -7.92 7.84 -11.40
N MET A 96 -9.00 8.63 -11.27
CA MET A 96 -9.24 9.78 -12.14
C MET A 96 -8.13 10.83 -12.00
N PHE A 97 -7.73 11.15 -10.78
CA PHE A 97 -6.66 12.12 -10.50
C PHE A 97 -5.34 11.66 -11.10
N GLY A 98 -4.97 10.39 -10.89
CA GLY A 98 -3.79 9.78 -11.48
C GLY A 98 -3.77 9.89 -13.01
N ARG A 99 -4.91 9.61 -13.66
CA ARG A 99 -5.03 9.71 -15.13
C ARG A 99 -4.85 11.15 -15.63
N VAL A 100 -5.40 12.13 -14.92
CA VAL A 100 -5.22 13.55 -15.28
C VAL A 100 -3.78 14.01 -15.08
N LEU A 101 -3.10 13.56 -14.01
CA LEU A 101 -1.68 13.84 -13.78
C LEU A 101 -0.78 13.24 -14.87
N GLU A 102 -1.09 12.05 -15.33
CA GLU A 102 -0.42 11.40 -16.48
C GLU A 102 -0.56 12.26 -17.75
N GLU A 103 -1.80 12.67 -18.09
CA GLU A 103 -2.07 13.51 -19.26
C GLU A 103 -1.40 14.90 -19.19
N LEU A 104 -1.19 15.44 -18.00
CA LEU A 104 -0.44 16.67 -17.76
C LEU A 104 1.08 16.48 -17.87
N GLY A 105 1.59 15.25 -17.88
CA GLY A 105 3.02 14.95 -17.81
C GLY A 105 3.64 15.28 -16.45
N ALA A 106 2.80 15.40 -15.39
CA ALA A 106 3.26 15.79 -14.06
C ALA A 106 4.26 14.80 -13.46
N VAL A 107 4.08 13.51 -13.75
CA VAL A 107 4.98 12.42 -13.31
C VAL A 107 6.38 12.60 -13.89
N GLU A 108 6.48 12.81 -15.21
CA GLU A 108 7.75 13.02 -15.90
C GLU A 108 8.47 14.28 -15.40
N ILE A 109 7.74 15.39 -15.27
CA ILE A 109 8.27 16.66 -14.80
C ILE A 109 8.83 16.53 -13.38
N THR A 110 8.08 15.83 -12.48
CA THR A 110 8.50 15.62 -11.10
C THR A 110 9.76 14.76 -11.03
N ALA A 111 9.79 13.65 -11.76
CA ALA A 111 10.97 12.77 -11.78
C ALA A 111 12.22 13.49 -12.29
N LYS A 112 12.14 14.20 -13.44
CA LYS A 112 13.25 15.00 -13.98
C LYS A 112 13.70 16.08 -13.01
N LYS A 113 12.77 16.75 -12.32
CA LYS A 113 13.11 17.77 -11.33
C LYS A 113 13.87 17.18 -10.13
N MET A 114 13.44 16.04 -9.61
CA MET A 114 14.16 15.37 -8.53
C MET A 114 15.57 14.95 -8.96
N ILE A 115 15.72 14.40 -10.16
CA ILE A 115 17.03 14.07 -10.73
C ILE A 115 17.92 15.32 -10.82
N SER A 116 17.37 16.45 -11.26
CA SER A 116 18.13 17.69 -11.40
C SER A 116 18.56 18.28 -10.05
N ILE A 117 17.75 18.14 -8.98
CA ILE A 117 18.07 18.60 -7.63
C ILE A 117 19.19 17.79 -7.00
N PHE A 118 19.12 16.46 -7.09
CA PHE A 118 20.08 15.58 -6.47
C PHE A 118 21.35 15.34 -7.31
N GLY A 119 21.24 15.62 -8.61
CA GLY A 119 22.34 15.46 -9.57
C GLY A 119 22.67 13.99 -9.86
N VAL A 120 23.57 13.78 -10.80
CA VAL A 120 23.95 12.44 -11.29
C VAL A 120 24.63 11.60 -10.19
N LYS A 121 25.42 12.22 -9.32
CA LYS A 121 26.11 11.53 -8.23
C LYS A 121 25.15 10.88 -7.20
N ARG A 122 23.96 11.44 -7.04
CA ARG A 122 22.93 10.97 -6.11
C ARG A 122 21.66 10.56 -6.85
N ILE A 123 21.81 10.04 -8.07
CA ILE A 123 20.68 9.69 -8.95
C ILE A 123 19.69 8.73 -8.30
N GLN A 124 20.18 7.75 -7.53
CA GLN A 124 19.36 6.82 -6.79
C GLN A 124 18.45 7.52 -5.79
N LEU A 125 19.01 8.47 -5.04
CA LEU A 125 18.26 9.27 -4.07
C LEU A 125 17.20 10.15 -4.76
N GLY A 126 17.58 10.77 -5.89
CA GLY A 126 16.64 11.55 -6.69
C GLY A 126 15.46 10.73 -7.20
N LEU A 127 15.72 9.53 -7.71
CA LEU A 127 14.67 8.63 -8.22
C LEU A 127 13.84 8.01 -7.09
N LEU A 128 14.45 7.70 -5.93
CA LEU A 128 13.74 7.24 -4.76
C LEU A 128 12.74 8.29 -4.28
N ILE A 129 13.18 9.54 -4.12
CA ILE A 129 12.30 10.64 -3.67
C ILE A 129 11.25 10.96 -4.74
N ALA A 130 11.60 10.91 -6.03
CA ALA A 130 10.64 11.04 -7.11
C ALA A 130 9.54 9.96 -6.99
N GLY A 131 9.93 8.71 -6.78
CA GLY A 131 9.01 7.60 -6.57
C GLY A 131 8.09 7.84 -5.37
N MET A 132 8.64 8.30 -4.24
CA MET A 132 7.84 8.66 -3.06
C MET A 132 6.83 9.76 -3.37
N CYS A 133 7.25 10.87 -3.99
CA CYS A 133 6.36 11.98 -4.34
C CYS A 133 5.25 11.56 -5.30
N ILE A 134 5.59 10.78 -6.33
CA ILE A 134 4.66 10.31 -7.34
C ILE A 134 3.63 9.36 -6.74
N SER A 135 4.07 8.50 -5.83
CA SER A 135 3.19 7.51 -5.21
C SER A 135 2.17 8.11 -4.24
N PHE A 136 2.32 9.32 -3.74
CA PHE A 136 1.26 9.94 -2.96
C PHE A 136 -0.05 10.13 -3.73
N SER A 137 0.01 10.19 -5.06
CA SER A 137 -1.15 10.41 -5.93
C SER A 137 -1.50 9.22 -6.81
N LEU A 138 -0.58 8.28 -6.99
CA LEU A 138 -0.72 7.16 -7.92
C LEU A 138 -0.56 5.83 -7.20
N PHE A 139 -1.41 4.86 -7.56
CA PHE A 139 -1.24 3.48 -7.11
C PHE A 139 0.07 2.89 -7.63
N PHE A 140 0.60 1.90 -6.93
CA PHE A 140 1.91 1.31 -7.21
C PHE A 140 2.09 0.96 -8.69
N ASP A 141 1.16 0.22 -9.28
CA ASP A 141 1.28 -0.27 -10.65
C ASP A 141 1.35 0.88 -11.66
N VAL A 142 0.48 1.88 -11.51
CA VAL A 142 0.43 3.06 -12.38
C VAL A 142 1.68 3.92 -12.21
N ALA A 143 2.07 4.21 -10.97
CA ALA A 143 3.27 4.99 -10.66
C ALA A 143 4.52 4.32 -11.25
N PHE A 144 4.65 3.00 -11.09
CA PHE A 144 5.77 2.23 -11.62
C PHE A 144 5.81 2.27 -13.15
N ILE A 145 4.70 1.98 -13.84
CA ILE A 145 4.61 1.98 -15.30
C ILE A 145 5.00 3.35 -15.89
N LEU A 146 4.56 4.44 -15.26
CA LEU A 146 4.84 5.79 -15.74
C LEU A 146 6.29 6.23 -15.48
N VAL A 147 6.90 5.77 -14.41
CA VAL A 147 8.29 6.14 -14.06
C VAL A 147 9.31 5.29 -14.81
N ILE A 148 8.95 4.07 -15.22
CA ILE A 148 9.90 3.12 -15.82
C ILE A 148 10.58 3.63 -17.11
N PRO A 149 9.91 4.31 -18.06
CA PRO A 149 10.59 4.87 -19.24
C PRO A 149 11.67 5.89 -18.87
N ILE A 150 11.44 6.69 -17.84
CA ILE A 150 12.41 7.67 -17.32
C ILE A 150 13.61 6.94 -16.73
N ILE A 151 13.35 5.91 -15.90
CA ILE A 151 14.40 5.07 -15.31
C ILE A 151 15.28 4.43 -16.40
N LEU A 152 14.65 3.87 -17.46
CA LEU A 152 15.37 3.22 -18.55
C LEU A 152 16.19 4.22 -19.38
N SER A 153 15.66 5.43 -19.60
CA SER A 153 16.39 6.52 -20.28
C SER A 153 17.61 6.92 -19.46
N VAL A 154 17.43 7.16 -18.16
CA VAL A 154 18.53 7.49 -17.23
C VAL A 154 19.59 6.40 -17.20
N ALA A 155 19.19 5.13 -17.08
CA ALA A 155 20.12 3.99 -17.08
C ALA A 155 20.95 3.93 -18.38
N LYS A 156 20.29 4.13 -19.53
CA LYS A 156 20.95 4.12 -20.85
C LYS A 156 21.93 5.28 -21.01
N GLU A 157 21.50 6.49 -20.70
CA GLU A 157 22.31 7.70 -20.90
C GLU A 157 23.52 7.77 -19.98
N LEU A 158 23.35 7.33 -18.73
CA LEU A 158 24.43 7.30 -17.75
C LEU A 158 25.22 5.99 -17.76
N LYS A 159 24.88 5.05 -18.65
CA LYS A 159 25.49 3.71 -18.74
C LYS A 159 25.45 2.95 -17.40
N LEU A 160 24.34 3.09 -16.65
CA LEU A 160 24.14 2.43 -15.37
C LEU A 160 23.34 1.13 -15.54
N GLU A 161 23.54 0.19 -14.62
CA GLU A 161 22.68 -0.99 -14.52
C GLU A 161 21.25 -0.55 -14.23
N LYS A 162 20.25 -1.12 -14.97
CA LYS A 162 18.84 -0.77 -14.82
C LYS A 162 18.35 -0.93 -13.38
N ILE A 163 18.77 -2.00 -12.70
CA ILE A 163 18.39 -2.31 -11.32
C ILE A 163 18.91 -1.24 -10.36
N TYR A 164 20.10 -0.70 -10.61
CA TYR A 164 20.74 0.33 -9.80
C TYR A 164 19.88 1.59 -9.63
N VAL A 165 19.12 1.94 -10.65
CA VAL A 165 18.23 3.11 -10.66
C VAL A 165 16.75 2.74 -10.45
N ALA A 166 16.33 1.54 -10.87
CA ALA A 166 14.94 1.12 -10.78
C ALA A 166 14.54 0.70 -9.36
N LEU A 167 15.40 -0.03 -8.65
CA LEU A 167 15.06 -0.54 -7.32
C LEU A 167 14.78 0.59 -6.31
N PRO A 168 15.61 1.64 -6.20
CA PRO A 168 15.31 2.77 -5.31
C PRO A 168 13.98 3.44 -5.61
N ALA A 169 13.71 3.75 -6.88
CA ALA A 169 12.45 4.35 -7.30
C ALA A 169 11.25 3.48 -6.91
N SER A 170 11.35 2.17 -7.18
CA SER A 170 10.28 1.20 -6.91
C SER A 170 10.03 1.03 -5.41
N ILE A 171 11.08 1.00 -4.59
CA ILE A 171 10.95 0.93 -3.12
C ILE A 171 10.35 2.23 -2.58
N GLY A 172 10.72 3.40 -3.14
CA GLY A 172 10.08 4.68 -2.81
C GLY A 172 8.57 4.66 -3.08
N ILE A 173 8.17 4.18 -4.27
CA ILE A 173 6.76 4.01 -4.65
C ILE A 173 6.04 3.06 -3.68
N LEU A 174 6.62 1.88 -3.43
CA LEU A 174 6.03 0.85 -2.59
C LEU A 174 5.84 1.33 -1.15
N THR A 175 6.83 2.03 -0.60
CA THR A 175 6.80 2.50 0.79
C THR A 175 5.63 3.48 1.03
N ILE A 176 5.44 4.44 0.13
CA ILE A 176 4.32 5.39 0.23
C ILE A 176 2.99 4.67 0.01
N HIS A 177 2.91 3.80 -1.01
CA HIS A 177 1.71 3.02 -1.30
C HIS A 177 1.27 2.14 -0.13
N ALA A 178 2.20 1.55 0.61
CA ALA A 178 1.88 0.68 1.74
C ALA A 178 1.47 1.46 2.99
N LEU A 179 2.13 2.59 3.29
CA LEU A 179 2.04 3.25 4.58
C LEU A 179 1.02 4.39 4.65
N PHE A 180 0.62 4.99 3.53
CA PHE A 180 -0.16 6.23 3.55
C PHE A 180 -1.51 6.16 2.85
N PRO A 181 -2.56 6.80 3.43
CA PRO A 181 -3.71 7.23 2.65
C PRO A 181 -3.28 8.20 1.53
N PRO A 182 -3.98 8.25 0.39
CA PRO A 182 -5.28 7.63 0.11
C PRO A 182 -5.23 6.21 -0.47
N HIS A 183 -4.13 5.49 -0.31
CA HIS A 183 -4.05 4.11 -0.82
C HIS A 183 -5.02 3.17 -0.09
N PRO A 184 -5.47 2.07 -0.74
CA PRO A 184 -6.57 1.25 -0.25
C PRO A 184 -6.37 0.74 1.17
N SER A 185 -5.26 0.05 1.41
CA SER A 185 -4.97 -0.58 2.70
C SER A 185 -4.87 0.42 3.86
N PRO A 186 -4.01 1.48 3.77
CA PRO A 186 -3.93 2.48 4.81
C PRO A 186 -5.27 3.19 5.06
N SER A 187 -6.03 3.50 3.99
CA SER A 187 -7.31 4.20 4.12
C SER A 187 -8.35 3.39 4.87
N ILE A 188 -8.43 2.08 4.61
CA ILE A 188 -9.35 1.18 5.31
C ILE A 188 -8.99 1.11 6.78
N ILE A 189 -7.71 0.84 7.10
CA ILE A 189 -7.25 0.67 8.48
C ILE A 189 -7.44 1.95 9.26
N THR A 190 -7.06 3.11 8.68
CA THR A 190 -7.23 4.44 9.29
C THR A 190 -8.69 4.70 9.64
N LYS A 191 -9.61 4.37 8.73
CA LYS A 191 -11.04 4.55 8.99
C LYS A 191 -11.57 3.56 10.04
N THR A 192 -11.20 2.29 9.95
CA THR A 192 -11.67 1.26 10.89
C THR A 192 -11.26 1.58 12.32
N PHE A 193 -10.02 2.05 12.52
CA PHE A 193 -9.51 2.42 13.84
C PHE A 193 -9.80 3.88 14.22
N ASN A 194 -10.49 4.63 13.36
CA ASN A 194 -10.80 6.05 13.55
C ASN A 194 -9.55 6.89 13.91
N LEU A 195 -8.44 6.67 13.16
CA LEU A 195 -7.15 7.29 13.45
C LEU A 195 -7.11 8.76 13.10
N ASN A 196 -6.35 9.52 13.88
CA ASN A 196 -6.04 10.90 13.56
C ASN A 196 -5.07 10.98 12.37
N MET A 197 -5.47 11.67 11.31
CA MET A 197 -4.67 11.78 10.08
C MET A 197 -3.30 12.47 10.33
N ALA A 198 -3.22 13.43 11.24
CA ALA A 198 -1.94 14.07 11.58
C ALA A 198 -0.96 13.05 12.18
N GLU A 199 -1.42 12.19 13.08
CA GLU A 199 -0.60 11.12 13.66
C GLU A 199 -0.18 10.10 12.59
N VAL A 200 -1.11 9.71 11.71
CA VAL A 200 -0.82 8.78 10.60
C VAL A 200 0.29 9.32 9.70
N PHE A 201 0.22 10.60 9.31
CA PHE A 201 1.26 11.22 8.49
C PHE A 201 2.55 11.45 9.27
N PHE A 202 2.49 11.89 10.52
CA PHE A 202 3.67 12.13 11.34
C PHE A 202 4.48 10.87 11.60
N TYR A 203 3.87 9.85 12.21
CA TYR A 203 4.54 8.56 12.46
C TYR A 203 4.82 7.80 11.17
N GLY A 204 3.92 7.90 10.20
CA GLY A 204 4.13 7.33 8.87
C GLY A 204 5.40 7.85 8.21
N LEU A 205 5.68 9.16 8.24
CA LEU A 205 6.91 9.73 7.67
C LEU A 205 8.16 9.31 8.43
N ILE A 206 8.09 9.24 9.77
CA ILE A 206 9.21 8.76 10.61
C ILE A 206 9.58 7.32 10.23
N VAL A 207 8.59 6.48 9.92
CA VAL A 207 8.82 5.10 9.46
C VAL A 207 9.22 5.05 7.98
N ALA A 208 8.53 5.79 7.11
CA ALA A 208 8.69 5.68 5.66
C ALA A 208 10.06 6.17 5.16
N ILE A 209 10.55 7.30 5.69
CA ILE A 209 11.80 7.90 5.21
C ILE A 209 12.99 6.94 5.42
N PRO A 210 13.28 6.43 6.63
CA PRO A 210 14.36 5.47 6.79
C PRO A 210 14.12 4.15 6.05
N THR A 211 12.86 3.69 6.00
CA THR A 211 12.49 2.47 5.27
C THR A 211 12.83 2.57 3.79
N ALA A 212 12.44 3.66 3.15
CA ALA A 212 12.72 3.90 1.73
C ALA A 212 14.23 4.08 1.48
N LEU A 213 14.90 4.87 2.32
CA LEU A 213 16.34 5.14 2.18
C LEU A 213 17.17 3.86 2.36
N ILE A 214 16.96 3.14 3.45
CA ILE A 214 17.75 1.94 3.74
C ILE A 214 17.34 0.81 2.79
N GLY A 215 16.05 0.52 2.66
CA GLY A 215 15.54 -0.55 1.80
C GLY A 215 15.84 -0.34 0.33
N GLY A 216 15.74 0.91 -0.16
CA GLY A 216 16.02 1.26 -1.56
C GLY A 216 17.50 1.37 -1.92
N LEU A 217 18.35 1.85 -0.99
CA LEU A 217 19.74 2.13 -1.30
C LEU A 217 20.74 1.06 -0.84
N LEU A 218 20.41 0.30 0.21
CA LEU A 218 21.33 -0.66 0.80
C LEU A 218 21.67 -1.81 -0.16
N LEU A 219 20.65 -2.36 -0.83
CA LEU A 219 20.84 -3.44 -1.79
C LEU A 219 21.54 -2.99 -3.05
N THR A 220 21.24 -1.79 -3.55
CA THR A 220 21.82 -1.27 -4.77
C THR A 220 23.31 -0.92 -4.61
N ASN A 221 23.73 -0.59 -3.38
CA ASN A 221 25.12 -0.34 -3.05
C ASN A 221 25.87 -1.61 -2.60
N SER A 222 25.18 -2.74 -2.55
CA SER A 222 25.78 -4.03 -2.19
C SER A 222 26.48 -4.67 -3.39
N ARG A 223 27.39 -5.64 -3.12
CA ARG A 223 28.07 -6.45 -4.16
C ARG A 223 27.10 -7.31 -5.01
N ILE A 224 25.82 -7.35 -4.64
CA ILE A 224 24.78 -8.10 -5.36
C ILE A 224 24.47 -7.43 -6.69
N ILE A 225 24.56 -6.08 -6.75
CA ILE A 225 24.36 -5.27 -7.96
C ILE A 225 25.69 -4.60 -8.28
N LYS A 226 26.50 -5.25 -9.13
CA LYS A 226 27.75 -4.67 -9.61
C LYS A 226 27.45 -3.50 -10.54
N THR A 227 27.90 -2.30 -10.20
CA THR A 227 27.85 -1.15 -11.08
C THR A 227 29.18 -1.01 -11.79
N ASN A 228 29.17 -1.08 -13.14
CA ASN A 228 30.33 -0.77 -13.98
C ASN A 228 30.45 0.74 -14.25
N ALA A 229 29.83 1.59 -13.42
CA ALA A 229 29.85 3.03 -13.61
C ALA A 229 31.20 3.62 -13.16
N ASN A 230 32.01 4.04 -14.12
CA ASN A 230 33.16 4.91 -13.86
C ASN A 230 32.65 6.30 -13.49
N ASN A 231 32.89 6.74 -12.25
CA ASN A 231 32.44 8.03 -11.70
C ASN A 231 32.95 9.27 -12.49
N SER A 232 33.98 9.10 -13.33
CA SER A 232 34.54 10.20 -14.15
C SER A 232 33.64 10.65 -15.30
N ASP A 233 32.83 9.75 -15.88
CA ASP A 233 31.94 10.07 -17.02
C ASP A 233 30.61 10.70 -16.63
N LEU A 234 30.28 10.69 -15.33
CA LEU A 234 28.99 11.14 -14.82
C LEU A 234 28.88 12.68 -14.72
N GLN A 235 30.01 13.39 -14.63
CA GLN A 235 30.02 14.84 -14.37
C GLN A 235 29.60 15.68 -15.58
N ASN A 236 29.82 15.20 -16.83
CA ASN A 236 29.60 15.98 -18.05
C ASN A 236 28.16 15.85 -18.63
N LYS A 237 27.26 15.15 -17.99
CA LYS A 237 25.93 14.82 -18.55
C LYS A 237 24.74 15.47 -17.85
N ALA A 238 24.97 16.49 -17.03
CA ALA A 238 23.91 17.20 -16.31
C ALA A 238 22.88 17.90 -17.22
N SER A 239 23.29 18.26 -18.46
CA SER A 239 22.42 18.95 -19.44
C SER A 239 21.34 18.03 -20.08
N ILE A 240 21.43 16.73 -19.89
CA ILE A 240 20.55 15.74 -20.54
C ILE A 240 19.12 15.74 -19.95
N PHE A 241 18.96 16.31 -18.77
CA PHE A 241 17.70 16.32 -18.04
C PHE A 241 16.92 17.64 -18.15
N GLU A 242 17.17 18.43 -19.22
CA GLU A 242 16.40 19.65 -19.44
C GLU A 242 14.90 19.36 -19.57
N ILE A 243 14.14 20.08 -18.78
CA ILE A 243 12.67 20.00 -18.79
C ILE A 243 12.16 20.81 -19.97
N ASN A 244 12.04 20.18 -21.14
CA ASN A 244 11.56 20.84 -22.36
C ASN A 244 10.02 20.97 -22.41
N ASN A 245 9.33 20.68 -21.31
CA ASN A 245 7.88 20.73 -21.28
C ASN A 245 7.39 22.12 -20.84
N LYS A 246 7.00 22.95 -21.83
CA LYS A 246 6.47 24.31 -21.62
C LYS A 246 5.09 24.37 -20.98
N SER A 247 4.44 23.23 -20.69
CA SER A 247 3.05 23.20 -20.27
C SER A 247 2.84 23.50 -18.77
N MET A 248 3.85 23.20 -17.93
CA MET A 248 3.72 23.33 -16.47
C MET A 248 5.08 23.51 -15.80
N SER A 249 5.16 24.38 -14.76
CA SER A 249 6.38 24.48 -13.95
C SER A 249 6.58 23.24 -13.10
N SER A 250 7.82 22.86 -12.83
CA SER A 250 8.15 21.69 -12.01
C SER A 250 7.68 21.82 -10.57
N THR A 251 7.70 23.02 -10.01
CA THR A 251 7.18 23.29 -8.66
C THR A 251 5.67 23.03 -8.61
N PHE A 252 4.92 23.51 -9.62
CA PHE A 252 3.48 23.27 -9.68
C PHE A 252 3.15 21.79 -9.87
N ALA A 253 3.94 21.06 -10.67
CA ALA A 253 3.76 19.61 -10.85
C ALA A 253 3.90 18.86 -9.52
N ILE A 254 4.94 19.16 -8.74
CA ILE A 254 5.19 18.54 -7.44
C ILE A 254 4.08 18.92 -6.44
N VAL A 255 3.72 20.20 -6.37
CA VAL A 255 2.66 20.68 -5.48
C VAL A 255 1.33 20.01 -5.83
N LEU A 256 1.00 19.91 -7.13
CA LEU A 256 -0.23 19.25 -7.58
C LEU A 256 -0.25 17.75 -7.18
N MET A 257 0.87 17.05 -7.31
CA MET A 257 0.97 15.64 -6.89
C MET A 257 0.83 15.46 -5.38
N LEU A 258 1.34 16.38 -4.58
CA LEU A 258 1.24 16.34 -3.13
C LEU A 258 -0.05 16.98 -2.60
N LEU A 259 -0.85 17.60 -3.46
CA LEU A 259 -2.01 18.40 -3.06
C LEU A 259 -3.02 17.65 -2.20
N PRO A 260 -3.42 16.39 -2.50
CA PRO A 260 -4.33 15.65 -1.63
C PRO A 260 -3.79 15.53 -0.21
N VAL A 261 -2.49 15.20 -0.07
CA VAL A 261 -1.83 15.06 1.22
C VAL A 261 -1.75 16.40 1.96
N LEU A 262 -1.41 17.47 1.27
CA LEU A 262 -1.35 18.82 1.86
C LEU A 262 -2.72 19.27 2.35
N LEU A 263 -3.79 19.01 1.58
CA LEU A 263 -5.16 19.34 1.96
C LEU A 263 -5.69 18.51 3.13
N ILE A 264 -5.15 17.31 3.36
CA ILE A 264 -5.48 16.50 4.53
C ILE A 264 -4.67 16.96 5.74
N THR A 265 -3.35 17.08 5.59
CA THR A 265 -2.42 17.22 6.71
C THR A 265 -2.44 18.63 7.30
N ILE A 266 -2.38 19.67 6.47
CA ILE A 266 -2.31 21.06 6.95
C ILE A 266 -3.55 21.45 7.78
N PRO A 267 -4.80 21.25 7.29
CA PRO A 267 -5.98 21.54 8.08
C PRO A 267 -6.07 20.72 9.37
N THR A 268 -5.67 19.44 9.33
CA THR A 268 -5.69 18.58 10.53
C THR A 268 -4.74 19.09 11.62
N ILE A 269 -3.54 19.57 11.25
CA ILE A 269 -2.59 20.18 12.19
C ILE A 269 -3.18 21.46 12.78
N ILE A 270 -3.77 22.33 11.94
CA ILE A 270 -4.39 23.56 12.38
C ILE A 270 -5.53 23.29 13.38
N LEU A 271 -6.36 22.29 13.12
CA LEU A 271 -7.45 21.86 14.02
C LEU A 271 -6.94 21.37 15.37
N GLY A 272 -5.72 20.77 15.43
CA GLY A 272 -5.12 20.28 16.68
C GLY A 272 -4.47 21.34 17.56
N VAL A 273 -4.15 22.52 17.02
CA VAL A 273 -3.31 23.51 17.70
C VAL A 273 -4.09 24.77 18.15
N THR A 274 -5.23 25.07 17.52
CA THR A 274 -5.90 26.37 17.70
C THR A 274 -7.38 26.24 18.04
N ASN A 275 -7.87 27.12 18.96
CA ASN A 275 -9.30 27.33 19.15
C ASN A 275 -9.83 28.21 18.02
N LEU A 276 -10.54 27.61 17.08
CA LEU A 276 -11.06 28.27 15.87
C LEU A 276 -12.55 28.53 15.98
N PRO A 277 -13.07 29.61 15.33
CA PRO A 277 -14.49 29.79 15.13
C PRO A 277 -15.11 28.56 14.46
N GLU A 278 -16.36 28.21 14.84
CA GLU A 278 -17.03 26.98 14.40
C GLU A 278 -17.11 26.85 12.87
N LEU A 279 -17.34 27.97 12.17
CA LEU A 279 -17.39 27.97 10.68
C LEU A 279 -16.03 27.57 10.08
N ILE A 280 -14.92 28.09 10.60
CA ILE A 280 -13.58 27.76 10.12
C ILE A 280 -13.27 26.29 10.42
N LYS A 281 -13.59 25.84 11.64
CA LYS A 281 -13.40 24.46 12.09
C LYS A 281 -14.15 23.48 11.16
N SER A 282 -15.43 23.73 10.90
CA SER A 282 -16.26 22.92 10.01
C SER A 282 -15.70 22.86 8.58
N THR A 283 -15.23 24.01 8.06
CA THR A 283 -14.61 24.10 6.74
C THR A 283 -13.32 23.28 6.67
N LEU A 284 -12.45 23.38 7.67
CA LEU A 284 -11.21 22.63 7.73
C LEU A 284 -11.46 21.11 7.84
N ILE A 285 -12.48 20.69 8.61
CA ILE A 285 -12.90 19.28 8.71
C ILE A 285 -13.34 18.76 7.33
N ILE A 286 -14.10 19.54 6.57
CA ILE A 286 -14.51 19.15 5.23
C ILE A 286 -13.31 19.02 4.29
N ILE A 287 -12.40 20.00 4.28
CA ILE A 287 -11.24 20.01 3.40
C ILE A 287 -10.26 18.87 3.75
N SER A 288 -10.07 18.57 5.04
CA SER A 288 -9.16 17.51 5.49
C SER A 288 -9.70 16.09 5.27
N ASN A 289 -10.97 15.94 4.91
CA ASN A 289 -11.49 14.62 4.57
C ASN A 289 -10.85 14.10 3.27
N PRO A 290 -10.34 12.85 3.24
CA PRO A 290 -9.65 12.29 2.07
C PRO A 290 -10.44 12.36 0.76
N VAL A 291 -11.76 12.18 0.82
CA VAL A 291 -12.64 12.24 -0.38
C VAL A 291 -12.69 13.66 -0.94
N THR A 292 -12.93 14.65 -0.09
CA THR A 292 -12.97 16.06 -0.50
C THR A 292 -11.62 16.59 -0.94
N ALA A 293 -10.54 16.19 -0.26
CA ALA A 293 -9.17 16.55 -0.65
C ALA A 293 -8.82 16.01 -2.05
N LEU A 294 -9.16 14.74 -2.33
CA LEU A 294 -8.98 14.16 -3.67
C LEU A 294 -9.86 14.83 -4.72
N LEU A 295 -11.12 15.12 -4.38
CA LEU A 295 -12.04 15.81 -5.31
C LEU A 295 -11.53 17.20 -5.68
N ILE A 296 -11.12 18.01 -4.70
CA ILE A 296 -10.54 19.34 -4.93
C ILE A 296 -9.29 19.24 -5.81
N SER A 297 -8.39 18.31 -5.48
CA SER A 297 -7.16 18.09 -6.24
C SER A 297 -7.43 17.68 -7.69
N LEU A 298 -8.40 16.78 -7.90
CA LEU A 298 -8.84 16.36 -9.23
C LEU A 298 -9.43 17.54 -10.03
N LEU A 299 -10.29 18.36 -9.43
CA LEU A 299 -10.88 19.52 -10.10
C LEU A 299 -9.79 20.53 -10.52
N ILE A 300 -8.83 20.82 -9.65
CA ILE A 300 -7.69 21.69 -9.97
C ILE A 300 -6.88 21.11 -11.13
N ALA A 301 -6.60 19.80 -11.11
CA ALA A 301 -5.88 19.12 -12.19
C ALA A 301 -6.63 19.14 -13.51
N ILE A 302 -7.96 18.94 -13.51
CA ILE A 302 -8.81 19.02 -14.70
C ILE A 302 -8.77 20.44 -15.29
N VAL A 303 -8.95 21.47 -14.46
CA VAL A 303 -8.89 22.87 -14.92
C VAL A 303 -7.51 23.15 -15.55
N LYS A 304 -6.45 22.71 -14.90
CA LYS A 304 -5.09 22.86 -15.46
C LYS A 304 -4.92 22.12 -16.78
N LEU A 305 -5.47 20.91 -16.91
CA LEU A 305 -5.41 20.13 -18.15
C LEU A 305 -6.17 20.84 -19.29
N MET A 306 -7.37 21.36 -19.00
CA MET A 306 -8.17 22.12 -19.96
C MET A 306 -7.40 23.34 -20.48
N ILE A 307 -6.82 24.12 -19.59
CA ILE A 307 -6.06 25.32 -19.94
C ILE A 307 -4.79 24.96 -20.74
N SER A 308 -4.02 23.99 -20.27
CA SER A 308 -2.73 23.64 -20.87
C SER A 308 -2.85 23.02 -22.24
N LYS A 309 -3.84 22.15 -22.46
CA LYS A 309 -4.06 21.44 -23.74
C LYS A 309 -5.17 22.04 -24.57
N LYS A 310 -5.81 23.14 -24.13
CA LYS A 310 -6.98 23.77 -24.76
C LYS A 310 -8.12 22.77 -25.04
N LEU A 311 -8.34 21.83 -24.12
CA LEU A 311 -9.34 20.79 -24.24
C LEU A 311 -10.68 21.26 -23.67
N ARG A 312 -11.78 20.77 -24.26
CA ARG A 312 -13.12 20.89 -23.68
C ARG A 312 -13.35 19.78 -22.66
N ILE A 313 -14.24 20.01 -21.70
CA ILE A 313 -14.60 18.99 -20.69
C ILE A 313 -15.08 17.67 -21.33
N THR A 314 -15.80 17.76 -22.45
CA THR A 314 -16.28 16.60 -23.22
C THR A 314 -15.16 15.67 -23.68
N SER A 315 -13.96 16.20 -23.91
CA SER A 315 -12.76 15.40 -24.29
C SER A 315 -12.11 14.73 -23.07
N ILE A 316 -12.35 15.23 -21.86
CA ILE A 316 -11.76 14.69 -20.62
C ILE A 316 -12.64 13.59 -20.03
N VAL A 317 -13.96 13.67 -20.19
CA VAL A 317 -14.91 12.67 -19.64
C VAL A 317 -14.56 11.23 -20.03
N PRO A 318 -14.21 10.89 -21.29
CA PRO A 318 -13.80 9.53 -21.65
C PRO A 318 -12.54 9.06 -20.89
N LEU A 319 -11.57 9.95 -20.67
CA LEU A 319 -10.34 9.64 -19.89
C LEU A 319 -10.67 9.28 -18.44
N LEU A 320 -11.57 10.05 -17.83
CA LEU A 320 -12.02 9.78 -16.45
C LEU A 320 -12.81 8.47 -16.36
N SER A 321 -13.70 8.22 -17.33
CA SER A 321 -14.48 6.98 -17.38
C SER A 321 -13.60 5.74 -17.57
N GLU A 322 -12.56 5.84 -18.39
CA GLU A 322 -11.60 4.75 -18.61
C GLU A 322 -10.82 4.42 -17.33
N SER A 323 -10.42 5.44 -16.56
CA SER A 323 -9.69 5.23 -15.31
C SER A 323 -10.50 4.48 -14.25
N ILE A 324 -11.83 4.61 -14.24
CA ILE A 324 -12.70 3.85 -13.32
C ILE A 324 -12.68 2.36 -13.65
N LYS A 325 -12.64 1.99 -14.92
CA LYS A 325 -12.62 0.59 -15.33
C LYS A 325 -11.41 -0.17 -14.76
N THR A 326 -10.27 0.52 -14.62
CA THR A 326 -9.03 -0.10 -14.11
C THR A 326 -9.13 -0.53 -12.65
N ILE A 327 -10.00 0.11 -11.85
CA ILE A 327 -10.16 -0.18 -10.42
C ILE A 327 -11.35 -1.09 -10.10
N ALA A 328 -12.19 -1.42 -11.09
CA ALA A 328 -13.43 -2.18 -10.85
C ALA A 328 -13.16 -3.53 -10.16
N VAL A 329 -12.16 -4.29 -10.63
CA VAL A 329 -11.77 -5.56 -10.02
C VAL A 329 -11.28 -5.38 -8.59
N VAL A 330 -10.48 -4.34 -8.34
CA VAL A 330 -9.97 -4.01 -7.00
C VAL A 330 -11.12 -3.70 -6.04
N LEU A 331 -12.14 -2.98 -6.50
CA LEU A 331 -13.34 -2.69 -5.70
C LEU A 331 -14.10 -3.96 -5.33
N LEU A 332 -14.34 -4.86 -6.29
CA LEU A 332 -15.04 -6.12 -6.03
C LEU A 332 -14.29 -7.00 -5.02
N ILE A 333 -12.99 -7.15 -5.18
CA ILE A 333 -12.13 -7.91 -4.26
C ILE A 333 -12.21 -7.34 -2.84
N ASN A 334 -12.10 -6.01 -2.72
CA ASN A 334 -12.20 -5.34 -1.43
C ASN A 334 -13.59 -5.51 -0.81
N GLY A 335 -14.66 -5.43 -1.61
CA GLY A 335 -16.02 -5.69 -1.16
C GLY A 335 -16.17 -7.09 -0.55
N ALA A 336 -15.72 -8.14 -1.27
CA ALA A 336 -15.76 -9.51 -0.78
C ALA A 336 -14.94 -9.69 0.53
N ALA A 337 -13.76 -9.03 0.62
CA ALA A 337 -12.96 -9.05 1.83
C ALA A 337 -13.68 -8.40 3.03
N GLY A 338 -14.45 -7.32 2.78
CA GLY A 338 -15.33 -6.72 3.78
C GLY A 338 -16.43 -7.69 4.26
N GLY A 339 -17.03 -8.43 3.33
CA GLY A 339 -17.99 -9.49 3.64
C GLY A 339 -17.38 -10.59 4.52
N LEU A 340 -16.21 -11.11 4.15
CA LEU A 340 -15.47 -12.09 4.95
C LEU A 340 -15.16 -11.56 6.35
N LYS A 341 -14.68 -10.31 6.46
CA LYS A 341 -14.44 -9.65 7.75
C LYS A 341 -15.70 -9.69 8.62
N GLN A 342 -16.84 -9.27 8.08
CA GLN A 342 -18.09 -9.21 8.85
C GLN A 342 -18.56 -10.60 9.29
N VAL A 343 -18.40 -11.62 8.44
CA VAL A 343 -18.68 -13.04 8.81
C VAL A 343 -17.84 -13.48 10.01
N LEU A 344 -16.54 -13.14 10.05
CA LEU A 344 -15.68 -13.45 11.19
C LEU A 344 -16.11 -12.73 12.47
N VAL A 345 -16.55 -11.47 12.37
CA VAL A 345 -17.07 -10.69 13.49
C VAL A 345 -18.36 -11.31 14.04
N ASP A 346 -19.35 -11.53 13.18
CA ASP A 346 -20.67 -11.99 13.59
C ASP A 346 -20.65 -13.45 14.09
N SER A 347 -19.67 -14.26 13.66
CA SER A 347 -19.43 -15.61 14.19
C SER A 347 -18.69 -15.64 15.54
N LYS A 348 -18.34 -14.46 16.10
CA LYS A 348 -17.59 -14.33 17.37
C LYS A 348 -16.23 -15.06 17.37
N VAL A 349 -15.61 -15.21 16.20
CA VAL A 349 -14.22 -15.70 16.09
C VAL A 349 -13.27 -14.71 16.74
N THR A 350 -13.59 -13.43 16.65
CA THR A 350 -12.83 -12.33 17.24
C THR A 350 -12.58 -12.49 18.73
N ASP A 351 -13.57 -13.01 19.48
CA ASP A 351 -13.45 -13.24 20.93
C ASP A 351 -12.40 -14.32 21.24
N GLU A 352 -12.33 -15.35 20.40
CA GLU A 352 -11.32 -16.42 20.53
C GLU A 352 -9.91 -15.92 20.20
N ILE A 353 -9.78 -15.02 19.22
CA ILE A 353 -8.51 -14.39 18.87
C ILE A 353 -8.00 -13.53 20.03
N VAL A 354 -8.89 -12.75 20.67
CA VAL A 354 -8.55 -11.94 21.85
C VAL A 354 -8.09 -12.83 23.00
N ARG A 355 -8.79 -13.94 23.29
CA ARG A 355 -8.39 -14.90 24.35
C ARG A 355 -7.01 -15.48 24.09
N LEU A 356 -6.75 -15.93 22.85
CA LEU A 356 -5.46 -16.49 22.47
C LEU A 356 -4.33 -15.47 22.64
N THR A 357 -4.57 -14.23 22.21
CA THR A 357 -3.58 -13.15 22.25
C THR A 357 -3.23 -12.76 23.68
N ASN A 358 -4.26 -12.63 24.54
CA ASN A 358 -4.04 -12.31 25.95
C ASN A 358 -3.25 -13.42 26.66
N GLY A 359 -3.46 -14.69 26.28
CA GLY A 359 -2.70 -15.81 26.82
C GLY A 359 -1.24 -15.87 26.38
N LEU A 360 -0.93 -15.34 25.16
CA LEU A 360 0.43 -15.32 24.62
C LEU A 360 1.28 -14.17 25.14
N HIS A 361 0.70 -13.14 25.77
CA HIS A 361 1.37 -11.89 26.16
C HIS A 361 2.16 -11.22 25.00
N LEU A 362 1.79 -11.51 23.73
CA LEU A 362 2.41 -10.90 22.57
C LEU A 362 1.78 -9.54 22.28
N SER A 363 2.62 -8.55 21.99
CA SER A 363 2.15 -7.24 21.57
C SER A 363 1.30 -7.35 20.28
N PRO A 364 0.12 -6.70 20.22
CA PRO A 364 -0.69 -6.61 19.00
C PRO A 364 0.08 -6.10 17.79
N ILE A 365 1.12 -5.27 17.97
CA ILE A 365 2.02 -4.81 16.90
C ILE A 365 2.75 -6.00 16.27
N ILE A 366 3.31 -6.89 17.10
CA ILE A 366 4.06 -8.08 16.62
C ILE A 366 3.11 -9.00 15.86
N ILE A 367 1.93 -9.27 16.42
CA ILE A 367 0.90 -10.12 15.78
C ILE A 367 0.50 -9.53 14.43
N SER A 368 0.23 -8.23 14.38
CA SER A 368 -0.16 -7.51 13.16
C SER A 368 0.86 -7.68 12.03
N PHE A 369 2.14 -7.54 12.35
CA PHE A 369 3.21 -7.71 11.38
C PHE A 369 3.26 -9.14 10.82
N PHE A 370 3.33 -10.13 11.71
CA PHE A 370 3.50 -11.51 11.27
C PHE A 370 2.29 -12.05 10.53
N VAL A 371 1.07 -11.72 10.96
CA VAL A 371 -0.16 -12.10 10.24
C VAL A 371 -0.18 -11.48 8.86
N ALA A 372 0.12 -10.17 8.76
CA ALA A 372 0.18 -9.49 7.47
C ALA A 372 1.27 -10.08 6.55
N ALA A 373 2.46 -10.38 7.08
CA ALA A 373 3.56 -10.95 6.33
C ALA A 373 3.24 -12.37 5.80
N ILE A 374 2.65 -13.23 6.63
CA ILE A 374 2.22 -14.57 6.23
C ILE A 374 1.16 -14.50 5.13
N LEU A 375 0.13 -13.65 5.32
CA LEU A 375 -0.91 -13.47 4.33
C LEU A 375 -0.38 -12.85 3.04
N ARG A 376 0.59 -11.92 3.13
CA ARG A 376 1.26 -11.34 1.96
C ARG A 376 1.97 -12.39 1.12
N ILE A 377 2.77 -13.25 1.74
CA ILE A 377 3.46 -14.34 1.04
C ILE A 377 2.44 -15.28 0.38
N SER A 378 1.34 -15.55 1.07
CA SER A 378 0.35 -16.52 0.65
C SER A 378 -0.53 -16.02 -0.49
N LEU A 379 -1.08 -14.80 -0.34
CA LEU A 379 -2.07 -14.23 -1.26
C LEU A 379 -1.45 -13.42 -2.41
N GLY A 380 -0.22 -12.95 -2.24
CA GLY A 380 0.48 -12.12 -3.22
C GLY A 380 0.00 -10.67 -3.29
N SER A 381 -1.19 -10.35 -2.80
CA SER A 381 -1.77 -9.00 -2.80
C SER A 381 -1.57 -8.32 -1.44
N ALA A 382 -0.92 -7.14 -1.44
CA ALA A 382 -0.75 -6.33 -0.25
C ALA A 382 -2.11 -5.87 0.33
N THR A 383 -3.03 -5.46 -0.54
CA THR A 383 -4.35 -4.96 -0.13
C THR A 383 -5.19 -6.06 0.52
N ILE A 384 -5.24 -7.26 -0.09
CA ILE A 384 -6.00 -8.39 0.46
C ILE A 384 -5.38 -8.83 1.79
N ALA A 385 -4.04 -8.93 1.85
CA ALA A 385 -3.35 -9.28 3.09
C ALA A 385 -3.63 -8.28 4.22
N ALA A 386 -3.61 -6.97 3.92
CA ALA A 386 -3.91 -5.93 4.91
C ALA A 386 -5.34 -6.03 5.45
N ILE A 387 -6.34 -6.18 4.56
CA ILE A 387 -7.75 -6.21 4.96
C ILE A 387 -8.05 -7.48 5.76
N THR A 388 -7.50 -8.62 5.34
CA THR A 388 -7.65 -9.87 6.09
C THR A 388 -6.95 -9.79 7.45
N THR A 389 -5.77 -9.20 7.52
CA THR A 389 -5.08 -8.94 8.80
C THR A 389 -5.90 -8.02 9.69
N LEU A 390 -6.45 -6.94 9.13
CA LEU A 390 -7.29 -6.00 9.87
C LEU A 390 -8.46 -6.71 10.54
N ALA A 391 -9.16 -7.61 9.83
CA ALA A 391 -10.27 -8.39 10.39
C ALA A 391 -9.85 -9.25 11.60
N ILE A 392 -8.60 -9.73 11.61
CA ILE A 392 -8.04 -10.55 12.68
C ILE A 392 -7.59 -9.68 13.87
N VAL A 393 -7.00 -8.51 13.59
CA VAL A 393 -6.32 -7.68 14.59
C VAL A 393 -7.24 -6.62 15.21
N GLU A 394 -8.29 -6.20 14.50
CA GLU A 394 -9.22 -5.16 14.98
C GLU A 394 -9.73 -5.40 16.40
N PRO A 395 -10.10 -6.63 16.84
CA PRO A 395 -10.56 -6.90 18.20
C PRO A 395 -9.50 -6.67 19.28
N LEU A 396 -8.22 -6.61 18.91
CA LEU A 396 -7.12 -6.43 19.87
C LEU A 396 -6.89 -4.95 20.21
N VAL A 397 -7.38 -4.03 19.36
CA VAL A 397 -7.13 -2.57 19.48
C VAL A 397 -7.67 -1.96 20.77
N PRO A 398 -8.86 -2.32 21.29
CA PRO A 398 -9.36 -1.75 22.53
C PRO A 398 -8.48 -2.01 23.77
N ASN A 399 -7.61 -3.01 23.70
CA ASN A 399 -6.76 -3.45 24.81
C ASN A 399 -5.32 -2.92 24.74
N ILE A 400 -5.04 -1.95 23.83
CA ILE A 400 -3.70 -1.38 23.67
C ILE A 400 -3.52 -0.09 24.50
N THR A 401 -2.31 0.10 24.98
CA THR A 401 -1.91 1.30 25.75
C THR A 401 -1.27 2.38 24.91
N TYR A 402 -0.97 2.09 23.64
CA TYR A 402 -0.33 2.99 22.65
C TYR A 402 -1.28 3.32 21.50
N SER A 403 -0.93 4.32 20.69
CA SER A 403 -1.76 4.69 19.54
C SER A 403 -1.94 3.56 18.55
N ALA A 404 -3.18 3.33 18.11
CA ALA A 404 -3.51 2.33 17.09
C ALA A 404 -2.86 2.62 15.71
N VAL A 405 -2.26 3.79 15.53
CA VAL A 405 -1.42 4.12 14.36
C VAL A 405 -0.26 3.13 14.21
N PHE A 406 0.34 2.67 15.32
CA PHE A 406 1.44 1.69 15.25
C PHE A 406 0.97 0.31 14.79
N ILE A 407 -0.27 -0.07 15.11
CA ILE A 407 -0.87 -1.30 14.56
C ILE A 407 -1.10 -1.15 13.06
N MET A 408 -1.65 -0.02 12.62
CA MET A 408 -1.81 0.28 11.20
C MET A 408 -0.47 0.19 10.45
N LEU A 409 0.57 0.87 10.96
CA LEU A 409 1.90 0.86 10.36
C LEU A 409 2.53 -0.54 10.38
N SER A 410 2.27 -1.33 11.42
CA SER A 410 2.73 -2.71 11.53
C SER A 410 2.07 -3.62 10.50
N ILE A 411 0.75 -3.54 10.32
CA ILE A 411 0.04 -4.24 9.23
C ILE A 411 0.64 -3.84 7.89
N ALA A 412 0.77 -2.53 7.64
CA ALA A 412 1.29 -1.98 6.40
C ALA A 412 2.72 -2.47 6.12
N SER A 413 3.61 -2.48 7.12
CA SER A 413 4.96 -3.01 6.98
C SER A 413 4.98 -4.51 6.66
N GLY A 414 4.13 -5.31 7.31
CA GLY A 414 3.98 -6.73 7.02
C GLY A 414 3.50 -7.01 5.59
N THR A 415 2.65 -6.14 5.02
CA THR A 415 2.20 -6.29 3.63
C THR A 415 3.26 -6.00 2.58
N MET A 416 4.36 -5.37 2.94
CA MET A 416 5.54 -5.20 2.08
C MET A 416 6.43 -6.43 2.06
N PHE A 417 6.30 -7.35 3.04
CA PHE A 417 7.20 -8.49 3.25
C PHE A 417 7.20 -9.45 2.08
N CYS A 418 8.41 -9.80 1.62
CA CYS A 418 8.65 -10.90 0.69
C CYS A 418 7.71 -10.91 -0.53
N SER A 419 7.60 -9.79 -1.29
CA SER A 419 6.79 -9.73 -2.51
C SER A 419 7.09 -10.95 -3.42
N PRO A 420 6.19 -11.95 -3.47
CA PRO A 420 6.49 -13.24 -4.08
C PRO A 420 6.01 -13.31 -5.54
N VAL A 421 6.14 -14.49 -6.15
CA VAL A 421 5.77 -14.74 -7.55
C VAL A 421 4.27 -14.62 -7.87
N ASN A 422 3.42 -14.63 -6.87
CA ASN A 422 1.99 -14.37 -7.00
C ASN A 422 1.62 -12.89 -6.86
N ASP A 423 2.62 -11.99 -6.67
CA ASP A 423 2.44 -10.55 -6.64
C ASP A 423 2.56 -9.94 -8.05
N PRO A 424 1.56 -9.19 -8.54
CA PRO A 424 1.69 -8.44 -9.79
C PRO A 424 2.93 -7.53 -9.84
N GLY A 425 3.29 -6.87 -8.73
CA GLY A 425 4.47 -6.01 -8.64
C GLY A 425 5.78 -6.73 -8.96
N PHE A 426 5.92 -8.01 -8.58
CA PHE A 426 7.06 -8.84 -8.95
C PHE A 426 7.20 -8.99 -10.47
N TRP A 427 6.07 -9.25 -11.16
CA TRP A 427 6.07 -9.44 -12.61
C TRP A 427 6.26 -8.14 -13.36
N LEU A 428 5.66 -7.04 -12.89
CA LEU A 428 5.90 -5.72 -13.45
C LEU A 428 7.39 -5.36 -13.40
N PHE A 429 8.03 -5.51 -12.23
CA PHE A 429 9.46 -5.25 -12.08
C PHE A 429 10.31 -6.14 -13.01
N LYS A 430 9.97 -7.44 -13.07
CA LYS A 430 10.66 -8.40 -13.93
C LYS A 430 10.53 -8.06 -15.41
N GLN A 431 9.32 -7.83 -15.91
CA GLN A 431 9.02 -7.66 -17.32
C GLN A 431 9.57 -6.34 -17.87
N TYR A 432 9.30 -5.23 -17.20
CA TYR A 432 9.72 -3.92 -17.68
C TYR A 432 11.25 -3.73 -17.66
N LEU A 433 11.93 -4.36 -16.72
CA LEU A 433 13.40 -4.33 -16.67
C LEU A 433 14.06 -5.44 -17.48
N ASN A 434 13.26 -6.37 -18.03
CA ASN A 434 13.71 -7.56 -18.76
C ASN A 434 14.72 -8.39 -17.94
N LEU A 435 14.31 -8.76 -16.72
CA LEU A 435 15.13 -9.53 -15.78
C LEU A 435 14.76 -11.02 -15.83
N ASP A 436 15.73 -11.88 -15.48
CA ASP A 436 15.46 -13.28 -15.18
C ASP A 436 14.78 -13.43 -13.80
N PHE A 437 14.20 -14.59 -13.56
CA PHE A 437 13.49 -14.88 -12.32
C PHE A 437 14.39 -14.75 -11.08
N LYS A 438 15.61 -15.32 -11.15
CA LYS A 438 16.55 -15.33 -10.04
C LYS A 438 17.02 -13.93 -9.65
N THR A 439 17.27 -13.08 -10.63
CA THR A 439 17.68 -11.69 -10.43
C THR A 439 16.52 -10.88 -9.84
N THR A 440 15.30 -11.06 -10.34
CA THR A 440 14.11 -10.40 -9.77
C THR A 440 13.90 -10.79 -8.32
N PHE A 441 14.03 -12.07 -7.99
CA PHE A 441 13.91 -12.55 -6.62
C PHE A 441 15.00 -11.98 -5.70
N LYS A 442 16.26 -11.92 -6.17
CA LYS A 442 17.37 -11.36 -5.40
C LYS A 442 17.36 -9.85 -5.24
N THR A 443 16.60 -9.13 -6.06
CA THR A 443 16.55 -7.68 -6.04
C THR A 443 15.21 -7.18 -5.50
N TRP A 444 14.12 -7.44 -6.19
CA TRP A 444 12.78 -6.98 -5.81
C TRP A 444 12.30 -7.63 -4.50
N THR A 445 12.24 -8.99 -4.46
CA THR A 445 11.73 -9.69 -3.28
C THR A 445 12.59 -9.43 -2.06
N LEU A 446 13.92 -9.41 -2.21
CA LEU A 446 14.82 -9.08 -1.12
C LEU A 446 14.70 -7.62 -0.69
N GLY A 447 14.53 -6.69 -1.65
CA GLY A 447 14.33 -5.26 -1.39
C GLY A 447 13.06 -4.98 -0.59
N THR A 448 11.95 -5.58 -1.00
CA THR A 448 10.68 -5.46 -0.29
C THR A 448 10.74 -6.08 1.11
N THR A 449 11.41 -7.22 1.26
CA THR A 449 11.62 -7.88 2.55
C THR A 449 12.43 -7.00 3.51
N LEU A 450 13.55 -6.45 3.05
CA LEU A 450 14.37 -5.55 3.85
C LEU A 450 13.59 -4.30 4.25
N SER A 451 12.89 -3.68 3.32
CA SER A 451 12.05 -2.50 3.61
C SER A 451 10.99 -2.81 4.67
N SER A 452 10.33 -3.96 4.55
CA SER A 452 9.35 -4.43 5.53
C SER A 452 9.93 -4.59 6.93
N LEU A 453 11.07 -5.27 7.03
CA LEU A 453 11.76 -5.50 8.32
C LEU A 453 12.27 -4.20 8.93
N ILE A 454 12.80 -3.28 8.13
CA ILE A 454 13.27 -1.96 8.60
C ILE A 454 12.10 -1.17 9.14
N ALA A 455 10.98 -1.11 8.40
CA ALA A 455 9.76 -0.44 8.87
C ALA A 455 9.29 -1.02 10.21
N PHE A 456 9.25 -2.33 10.34
CA PHE A 456 8.82 -3.01 11.56
C PHE A 456 9.75 -2.73 12.75
N ILE A 457 11.08 -2.78 12.53
CA ILE A 457 12.07 -2.46 13.58
C ILE A 457 11.90 -1.02 14.06
N ILE A 458 11.71 -0.06 13.15
CA ILE A 458 11.48 1.34 13.50
C ILE A 458 10.20 1.50 14.33
N ILE A 459 9.13 0.81 13.96
CA ILE A 459 7.87 0.82 14.72
C ILE A 459 8.10 0.29 16.14
N LEU A 460 8.83 -0.82 16.30
CA LEU A 460 9.15 -1.38 17.62
C LEU A 460 10.00 -0.41 18.46
N ILE A 461 10.98 0.27 17.85
CA ILE A 461 11.79 1.28 18.55
C ILE A 461 10.92 2.43 19.03
N ILE A 462 10.07 3.00 18.16
CA ILE A 462 9.21 4.12 18.53
C ILE A 462 8.27 3.72 19.67
N THR A 463 7.62 2.56 19.56
CA THR A 463 6.68 2.07 20.59
C THR A 463 7.35 1.68 21.91
N SER A 464 8.65 1.42 21.93
CA SER A 464 9.40 1.22 23.16
C SER A 464 9.81 2.52 23.85
N LEU A 465 9.72 3.66 23.13
CA LEU A 465 10.06 5.00 23.62
C LEU A 465 8.82 5.84 24.00
N THR A 466 7.64 5.41 23.57
CA THR A 466 6.34 6.05 23.90
C THR A 466 5.57 5.27 24.94
#